data_84336535cf6ffcd8571a3389f99aaf3d
#
_entry.id   84336535cf6ffcd8571a3389f99aaf3d
#
_cell.length_a   1.000
_cell.length_b   1.000
_cell.length_c   1.000
_cell.angle_alpha   90.00
_cell.angle_beta   90.00
_cell.angle_gamma   90.00
#
_symmetry.space_group_name_H-M   'P 1'
#
loop_
_entity.id
_entity.type
_entity.pdbx_description
1 polymer ?
#
loop_
_entity_poly.entity_id
_entity_poly.type
_entity_poly.pdbx_seq_one_letter_code
_entity_poly.pdbx_strand_id
1 'polypeptide(L)'
;MRIISLSVDGIHQAAQRGLYEWIAEQDADIICLQDLRALESELDNDIFHPEGYFSYFFDSGIKHYNGVAIYTRHQPKALIFGLGFSSGADMEGRYLQIDFEQHSIGSLLAPAAMSDAESLEEKINFYDDLQALMHKVTRKRRHFIYCGNWAMAHTNKDVENWRDHIDDAGFLPHEQQWLQQLFKQVGYCDAFRLANQDLDEYTWWPSNQQEQGDGWRTDFQVISAALRHKVEYATTYKTKAFSSHRPVIIDYDIDAEHL
;
A
#
# COMPACT_ATOMS: atom_id res chain seq x y z
N MET A 1 13.72 -7.78 -8.69
CA MET A 1 12.70 -6.72 -8.77
C MET A 1 12.57 -6.03 -7.42
N ARG A 2 12.67 -4.68 -7.39
CA ARG A 2 12.45 -3.88 -6.19
C ARG A 2 11.11 -3.14 -6.27
N ILE A 3 10.28 -3.27 -5.24
CA ILE A 3 9.01 -2.54 -5.11
C ILE A 3 9.06 -1.64 -3.88
N ILE A 4 8.70 -0.37 -4.06
CA ILE A 4 8.53 0.60 -2.98
C ILE A 4 7.05 0.97 -2.84
N SER A 5 6.57 1.07 -1.62
CA SER A 5 5.22 1.57 -1.30
C SER A 5 5.29 2.70 -0.28
N LEU A 6 4.51 3.76 -0.49
CA LEU A 6 4.46 4.91 0.42
C LEU A 6 3.11 5.62 0.35
N SER A 7 2.46 5.82 1.49
CA SER A 7 1.36 6.77 1.65
C SER A 7 1.94 8.18 1.83
N VAL A 8 1.61 9.11 0.93
CA VAL A 8 2.34 10.39 0.80
C VAL A 8 1.70 11.58 1.53
N ASP A 9 0.48 11.43 2.06
CA ASP A 9 -0.29 12.53 2.72
C ASP A 9 -0.39 13.81 1.87
N GLY A 10 -0.46 13.65 0.57
CA GLY A 10 -0.45 14.73 -0.40
C GLY A 10 0.86 14.79 -1.19
N ILE A 11 0.77 14.46 -2.48
CA ILE A 11 1.91 14.29 -3.39
C ILE A 11 2.71 15.59 -3.59
N HIS A 12 2.05 16.76 -3.59
CA HIS A 12 2.73 18.05 -3.74
C HIS A 12 3.65 18.35 -2.56
N GLN A 13 3.21 18.03 -1.33
CA GLN A 13 4.03 18.23 -0.13
C GLN A 13 5.19 17.23 -0.07
N ALA A 14 4.93 15.97 -0.45
CA ALA A 14 5.96 14.96 -0.52
C ALA A 14 7.04 15.31 -1.56
N ALA A 15 6.65 15.86 -2.73
CA ALA A 15 7.57 16.38 -3.73
C ALA A 15 8.45 17.51 -3.17
N GLN A 16 7.86 18.49 -2.48
CA GLN A 16 8.61 19.58 -1.85
C GLN A 16 9.60 19.08 -0.77
N ARG A 17 9.33 17.93 -0.16
CA ARG A 17 10.22 17.26 0.79
C ARG A 17 11.28 16.40 0.12
N GLY A 18 11.37 16.41 -1.21
CA GLY A 18 12.39 15.71 -2.00
C GLY A 18 12.09 14.23 -2.22
N LEU A 19 10.82 13.85 -2.36
CA LEU A 19 10.43 12.47 -2.66
C LEU A 19 11.00 12.00 -3.99
N TYR A 20 10.93 12.82 -5.04
CA TYR A 20 11.32 12.42 -6.39
C TYR A 20 12.83 12.34 -6.58
N GLU A 21 13.60 13.20 -5.90
CA GLU A 21 15.05 13.10 -5.83
C GLU A 21 15.47 11.78 -5.16
N TRP A 22 14.78 11.42 -4.07
CA TRP A 22 15.02 10.15 -3.39
C TRP A 22 14.61 8.94 -4.25
N ILE A 23 13.47 9.00 -4.95
CA ILE A 23 13.02 7.95 -5.88
C ILE A 23 14.09 7.65 -6.94
N ALA A 24 14.70 8.69 -7.50
CA ALA A 24 15.74 8.55 -8.53
C ALA A 24 16.97 7.78 -8.04
N GLU A 25 17.22 7.77 -6.73
CA GLU A 25 18.36 7.09 -6.10
C GLU A 25 18.07 5.64 -5.69
N GLN A 26 16.78 5.20 -5.70
CA GLN A 26 16.40 3.92 -5.10
C GLN A 26 16.56 2.71 -6.02
N ASP A 27 16.77 2.91 -7.30
CA ASP A 27 16.81 1.84 -8.31
C ASP A 27 15.61 0.88 -8.20
N ALA A 28 14.41 1.45 -8.02
CA ALA A 28 13.19 0.69 -7.90
C ALA A 28 12.61 0.36 -9.28
N ASP A 29 12.08 -0.85 -9.46
CA ASP A 29 11.36 -1.25 -10.67
C ASP A 29 9.92 -0.71 -10.65
N ILE A 30 9.29 -0.72 -9.47
CA ILE A 30 7.90 -0.31 -9.29
C ILE A 30 7.78 0.51 -7.99
N ILE A 31 7.01 1.61 -8.05
CA ILE A 31 6.72 2.46 -6.90
C ILE A 31 5.22 2.68 -6.83
N CYS A 32 4.62 2.30 -5.71
CA CYS A 32 3.20 2.46 -5.42
C CYS A 32 3.01 3.59 -4.41
N LEU A 33 2.35 4.66 -4.80
CA LEU A 33 2.02 5.77 -3.91
C LEU A 33 0.53 5.78 -3.58
N GLN A 34 0.20 6.16 -2.36
CA GLN A 34 -1.18 6.26 -1.87
C GLN A 34 -1.40 7.63 -1.22
N ASP A 35 -2.67 8.02 -1.13
CA ASP A 35 -3.13 9.27 -0.52
C ASP A 35 -2.51 10.52 -1.19
N LEU A 36 -2.66 10.57 -2.52
CA LEU A 36 -2.07 11.64 -3.35
C LEU A 36 -2.68 13.01 -3.04
N ARG A 37 -3.96 13.06 -2.67
CA ARG A 37 -4.73 14.28 -2.41
C ARG A 37 -4.64 15.31 -3.53
N ALA A 38 -4.55 14.85 -4.76
CA ALA A 38 -4.44 15.66 -5.97
C ALA A 38 -5.26 15.03 -7.10
N LEU A 39 -5.79 15.86 -7.99
CA LEU A 39 -6.37 15.40 -9.24
C LEU A 39 -5.24 15.12 -10.23
N GLU A 40 -5.43 14.16 -11.13
CA GLU A 40 -4.47 13.85 -12.20
C GLU A 40 -4.12 15.09 -13.03
N SER A 41 -5.11 15.94 -13.31
CA SER A 41 -4.91 17.21 -14.02
C SER A 41 -4.01 18.23 -13.31
N GLU A 42 -3.69 18.02 -12.04
CA GLU A 42 -2.75 18.85 -11.26
C GLU A 42 -1.32 18.29 -11.30
N LEU A 43 -1.11 17.14 -11.94
CA LEU A 43 0.15 16.39 -11.95
C LEU A 43 0.86 16.43 -13.32
N ASP A 44 0.54 17.39 -14.18
CA ASP A 44 1.15 17.54 -15.53
C ASP A 44 2.62 18.00 -15.49
N ASN A 45 3.13 18.44 -14.33
CA ASN A 45 4.51 18.89 -14.20
C ASN A 45 5.50 17.71 -14.25
N ASP A 46 6.60 17.88 -14.97
CA ASP A 46 7.63 16.85 -15.17
C ASP A 46 8.15 16.23 -13.86
N ILE A 47 8.09 16.96 -12.73
CA ILE A 47 8.49 16.42 -11.41
C ILE A 47 7.66 15.19 -11.02
N PHE A 48 6.40 15.11 -11.44
CA PHE A 48 5.52 13.96 -11.16
C PHE A 48 5.69 12.82 -12.17
N HIS A 49 6.58 12.99 -13.18
CA HIS A 49 6.88 12.00 -14.20
C HIS A 49 8.38 11.70 -14.23
N PRO A 50 8.91 11.03 -13.18
CA PRO A 50 10.34 10.78 -13.08
C PRO A 50 10.89 10.03 -14.28
N GLU A 51 12.06 10.44 -14.76
CA GLU A 51 12.71 9.86 -15.94
C GLU A 51 12.91 8.34 -15.79
N GLY A 52 12.60 7.61 -16.85
CA GLY A 52 12.71 6.15 -16.88
C GLY A 52 11.51 5.41 -16.30
N TYR A 53 10.44 6.12 -15.93
CA TYR A 53 9.20 5.51 -15.45
C TYR A 53 8.01 5.85 -16.33
N PHE A 54 7.12 4.89 -16.51
CA PHE A 54 5.73 5.12 -16.88
C PHE A 54 4.97 5.48 -15.61
N SER A 55 4.18 6.57 -15.65
CA SER A 55 3.44 7.11 -14.51
C SER A 55 1.94 6.93 -14.73
N TYR A 56 1.26 6.35 -13.79
CA TYR A 56 -0.18 6.10 -13.82
C TYR A 56 -0.81 6.61 -12.53
N PHE A 57 -1.90 7.36 -12.68
CA PHE A 57 -2.62 7.98 -11.57
C PHE A 57 -4.07 7.55 -11.58
N PHE A 58 -4.68 7.48 -10.42
CA PHE A 58 -6.11 7.30 -10.27
C PHE A 58 -6.58 8.14 -9.08
N ASP A 59 -7.25 9.23 -9.36
CA ASP A 59 -7.83 10.13 -8.36
C ASP A 59 -9.32 9.84 -8.11
N SER A 60 -9.89 10.50 -7.11
CA SER A 60 -11.30 10.36 -6.74
C SER A 60 -12.24 11.31 -7.49
N GLY A 61 -11.72 12.18 -8.36
CA GLY A 61 -12.45 13.31 -8.92
C GLY A 61 -12.73 14.43 -7.90
N ILE A 62 -12.29 14.26 -6.65
CA ILE A 62 -12.47 15.24 -5.56
C ILE A 62 -11.09 15.75 -5.12
N LYS A 63 -10.94 17.06 -5.18
CA LYS A 63 -9.68 17.71 -4.82
C LYS A 63 -9.34 17.47 -3.33
N HIS A 64 -8.07 17.22 -3.05
CA HIS A 64 -7.53 16.95 -1.70
C HIS A 64 -8.08 15.68 -1.03
N TYR A 65 -8.59 14.74 -1.80
CA TYR A 65 -9.17 13.52 -1.28
C TYR A 65 -8.63 12.28 -2.01
N ASN A 66 -8.11 11.30 -1.26
CA ASN A 66 -7.59 10.03 -1.76
C ASN A 66 -6.58 10.16 -2.94
N GLY A 67 -6.59 9.20 -3.81
CA GLY A 67 -5.74 9.09 -4.97
C GLY A 67 -4.58 8.11 -4.78
N VAL A 68 -4.30 7.32 -5.80
CA VAL A 68 -3.19 6.38 -5.84
C VAL A 68 -2.42 6.51 -7.13
N ALA A 69 -1.12 6.19 -7.10
CA ALA A 69 -0.28 6.17 -8.29
C ALA A 69 0.58 4.91 -8.33
N ILE A 70 0.98 4.54 -9.55
CA ILE A 70 2.02 3.55 -9.79
C ILE A 70 3.00 4.11 -10.82
N TYR A 71 4.27 4.08 -10.45
CA TYR A 71 5.40 4.30 -11.36
C TYR A 71 6.05 2.95 -11.65
N THR A 72 6.34 2.67 -12.90
CA THR A 72 6.98 1.41 -13.31
C THR A 72 7.97 1.63 -14.43
N ARG A 73 9.12 0.95 -14.39
CA ARG A 73 10.10 0.97 -15.49
C ARG A 73 9.68 0.13 -16.67
N HIS A 74 8.71 -0.77 -16.48
CA HIS A 74 8.24 -1.71 -17.49
C HIS A 74 6.83 -1.39 -17.94
N GLN A 75 6.58 -1.39 -19.23
CA GLN A 75 5.24 -1.10 -19.76
C GLN A 75 4.27 -2.24 -19.42
N PRO A 76 3.19 -1.97 -18.67
CA PRO A 76 2.19 -2.97 -18.35
C PRO A 76 1.31 -3.32 -19.57
N LYS A 77 0.73 -4.52 -19.55
CA LYS A 77 -0.22 -4.98 -20.58
C LYS A 77 -1.62 -4.41 -20.36
N ALA A 78 -1.99 -4.12 -19.13
CA ALA A 78 -3.28 -3.54 -18.78
C ALA A 78 -3.21 -2.71 -17.50
N LEU A 79 -4.11 -1.73 -17.42
CA LEU A 79 -4.39 -0.93 -16.23
C LEU A 79 -5.79 -1.27 -15.74
N ILE A 80 -5.96 -1.39 -14.44
CA ILE A 80 -7.25 -1.62 -13.81
C ILE A 80 -7.45 -0.55 -12.74
N PHE A 81 -8.54 0.18 -12.86
CA PHE A 81 -8.95 1.24 -11.95
C PHE A 81 -10.08 0.72 -11.07
N GLY A 82 -9.93 0.85 -9.76
CA GLY A 82 -10.88 0.31 -8.79
C GLY A 82 -10.77 -1.19 -8.58
N LEU A 83 -11.50 -1.71 -7.60
CA LEU A 83 -11.50 -3.12 -7.19
C LEU A 83 -12.63 -3.93 -7.85
N GLY A 84 -13.54 -3.30 -8.57
CA GLY A 84 -14.71 -3.92 -9.18
C GLY A 84 -15.83 -4.20 -8.16
N PHE A 85 -15.91 -3.41 -7.10
CA PHE A 85 -16.98 -3.50 -6.11
C PHE A 85 -18.31 -3.00 -6.68
N SER A 86 -19.41 -3.59 -6.20
CA SER A 86 -20.75 -3.14 -6.58
C SER A 86 -21.16 -1.83 -5.91
N SER A 87 -20.50 -1.48 -4.81
CA SER A 87 -20.66 -0.22 -4.10
C SER A 87 -19.91 0.91 -4.82
N GLY A 88 -20.42 2.13 -4.80
CA GLY A 88 -19.80 3.30 -5.44
C GLY A 88 -18.40 3.68 -4.93
N ALA A 89 -17.93 3.08 -3.83
CA ALA A 89 -16.59 3.25 -3.26
C ALA A 89 -15.44 2.87 -4.23
N ASP A 90 -15.75 2.20 -5.32
CA ASP A 90 -14.78 1.71 -6.29
C ASP A 90 -14.11 2.83 -7.11
N MET A 91 -14.76 3.98 -7.26
CA MET A 91 -14.26 5.12 -8.03
C MET A 91 -13.67 6.25 -7.18
N GLU A 92 -13.33 5.97 -5.93
CA GLU A 92 -12.82 6.96 -4.99
C GLU A 92 -11.28 7.12 -5.00
N GLY A 93 -10.61 6.69 -6.06
CA GLY A 93 -9.15 6.80 -6.15
C GLY A 93 -8.42 5.93 -5.11
N ARG A 94 -8.98 4.73 -4.78
CA ARG A 94 -8.42 3.87 -3.72
C ARG A 94 -7.59 2.71 -4.23
N TYR A 95 -7.72 2.34 -5.50
CA TYR A 95 -6.98 1.20 -6.05
C TYR A 95 -6.66 1.37 -7.53
N LEU A 96 -5.39 1.24 -7.84
CA LEU A 96 -4.86 1.15 -9.21
C LEU A 96 -4.03 -0.12 -9.32
N GLN A 97 -4.21 -0.89 -10.40
CA GLN A 97 -3.44 -2.09 -10.67
C GLN A 97 -2.82 -2.04 -12.06
N ILE A 98 -1.58 -2.48 -12.15
CA ILE A 98 -0.89 -2.76 -13.41
C ILE A 98 -0.75 -4.27 -13.58
N ASP A 99 -1.08 -4.76 -14.78
CA ASP A 99 -0.96 -6.16 -15.14
C ASP A 99 0.20 -6.38 -16.12
N PHE A 100 1.07 -7.32 -15.77
CA PHE A 100 2.08 -7.89 -16.66
C PHE A 100 1.67 -9.29 -17.11
N GLU A 101 2.60 -10.13 -17.64
CA GLU A 101 2.27 -11.47 -18.12
C GLU A 101 1.71 -12.37 -17.00
N GLN A 102 2.45 -12.49 -15.92
CA GLN A 102 2.12 -13.40 -14.81
C GLN A 102 1.87 -12.67 -13.48
N HIS A 103 2.18 -11.38 -13.40
CA HIS A 103 2.13 -10.59 -12.17
C HIS A 103 1.14 -9.43 -12.29
N SER A 104 0.42 -9.18 -11.21
CA SER A 104 -0.42 -7.99 -11.02
C SER A 104 0.07 -7.25 -9.80
N ILE A 105 0.37 -5.96 -9.95
CA ILE A 105 0.81 -5.11 -8.86
C ILE A 105 -0.22 -4.01 -8.64
N GLY A 106 -0.75 -3.91 -7.44
CA GLY A 106 -1.75 -2.92 -7.08
C GLY A 106 -1.26 -1.93 -6.03
N SER A 107 -1.62 -0.66 -6.19
CA SER A 107 -1.49 0.39 -5.18
C SER A 107 -2.85 0.56 -4.49
N LEU A 108 -2.90 0.31 -3.18
CA LEU A 108 -4.13 0.26 -2.37
C LEU A 108 -4.10 1.32 -1.28
N LEU A 109 -5.16 2.12 -1.22
CA LEU A 109 -5.49 3.01 -0.10
C LEU A 109 -6.78 2.53 0.56
N ALA A 110 -6.68 1.76 1.62
CA ALA A 110 -7.85 1.32 2.38
C ALA A 110 -8.46 2.50 3.18
N PRO A 111 -9.78 2.49 3.42
CA PRO A 111 -10.39 3.50 4.27
C PRO A 111 -9.86 3.40 5.70
N ALA A 112 -9.48 4.55 6.26
CA ALA A 112 -9.22 4.66 7.69
C ALA A 112 -10.55 4.88 8.43
N ALA A 113 -10.79 4.13 9.51
CA ALA A 113 -11.92 4.41 10.38
C ALA A 113 -11.56 5.55 11.35
N MET A 114 -12.46 6.49 11.47
CA MET A 114 -12.53 7.38 12.61
C MET A 114 -13.18 6.64 13.79
N SER A 115 -13.26 7.24 14.95
CA SER A 115 -13.91 6.63 16.14
C SER A 115 -15.44 6.60 16.08
N ASP A 116 -16.05 6.95 14.95
CA ASP A 116 -17.50 6.92 14.76
C ASP A 116 -17.95 5.59 14.11
N ALA A 117 -19.19 5.21 14.37
CA ALA A 117 -19.73 3.93 13.94
C ALA A 117 -19.91 3.85 12.41
N GLU A 118 -20.17 4.96 11.73
CA GLU A 118 -20.41 5.01 10.28
C GLU A 118 -19.13 4.73 9.52
N SER A 119 -18.02 5.40 9.85
CA SER A 119 -16.72 5.17 9.23
C SER A 119 -16.17 3.76 9.50
N LEU A 120 -16.48 3.20 10.67
CA LEU A 120 -16.11 1.82 10.99
C LEU A 120 -16.90 0.82 10.13
N GLU A 121 -18.21 1.05 9.92
CA GLU A 121 -19.04 0.19 9.06
C GLU A 121 -18.59 0.26 7.60
N GLU A 122 -18.29 1.44 7.08
CA GLU A 122 -17.72 1.62 5.74
C GLU A 122 -16.41 0.82 5.57
N LYS A 123 -15.54 0.89 6.56
CA LYS A 123 -14.28 0.16 6.57
C LYS A 123 -14.50 -1.35 6.58
N ILE A 124 -15.42 -1.85 7.41
CA ILE A 124 -15.76 -3.28 7.47
C ILE A 124 -16.28 -3.75 6.11
N ASN A 125 -17.25 -3.03 5.52
CA ASN A 125 -17.82 -3.38 4.23
C ASN A 125 -16.75 -3.40 3.12
N PHE A 126 -15.84 -2.42 3.11
CA PHE A 126 -14.71 -2.40 2.17
C PHE A 126 -13.83 -3.66 2.29
N TYR A 127 -13.51 -4.07 3.51
CA TYR A 127 -12.67 -5.25 3.73
C TYR A 127 -13.37 -6.56 3.42
N ASP A 128 -14.67 -6.66 3.63
CA ASP A 128 -15.48 -7.84 3.25
C ASP A 128 -15.49 -8.01 1.72
N ASP A 129 -15.72 -6.93 0.98
CA ASP A 129 -15.67 -6.91 -0.47
C ASP A 129 -14.25 -7.22 -0.99
N LEU A 130 -13.22 -6.63 -0.37
CA LEU A 130 -11.83 -6.89 -0.72
C LEU A 130 -11.44 -8.35 -0.49
N GLN A 131 -11.85 -8.96 0.63
CA GLN A 131 -11.58 -10.36 0.92
C GLN A 131 -12.25 -11.29 -0.10
N ALA A 132 -13.49 -10.99 -0.47
CA ALA A 132 -14.23 -11.75 -1.48
C ALA A 132 -13.53 -11.68 -2.85
N LEU A 133 -13.06 -10.49 -3.24
CA LEU A 133 -12.27 -10.31 -4.46
C LEU A 133 -10.95 -11.08 -4.39
N MET A 134 -10.18 -10.89 -3.32
CA MET A 134 -8.88 -11.55 -3.14
C MET A 134 -9.04 -13.08 -3.16
N HIS A 135 -10.06 -13.63 -2.51
CA HIS A 135 -10.36 -15.06 -2.56
C HIS A 135 -10.71 -15.53 -3.99
N LYS A 136 -11.48 -14.73 -4.74
CA LYS A 136 -11.85 -15.06 -6.14
C LYS A 136 -10.62 -15.09 -7.05
N VAL A 137 -9.68 -14.15 -6.89
CA VAL A 137 -8.51 -14.04 -7.78
C VAL A 137 -7.40 -15.04 -7.46
N THR A 138 -7.38 -15.70 -6.28
CA THR A 138 -6.44 -16.80 -6.00
C THR A 138 -6.57 -17.96 -6.97
N ARG A 139 -7.73 -18.10 -7.64
CA ARG A 139 -7.99 -19.13 -8.65
C ARG A 139 -7.41 -18.82 -10.03
N LYS A 140 -6.92 -17.58 -10.23
CA LYS A 140 -6.29 -17.16 -11.48
C LYS A 140 -4.86 -17.70 -11.53
N ARG A 141 -4.37 -17.98 -12.74
CA ARG A 141 -2.95 -18.31 -13.00
C ARG A 141 -2.11 -17.03 -13.05
N ARG A 142 -2.19 -16.21 -11.98
CA ARG A 142 -1.54 -14.91 -11.89
C ARG A 142 -1.15 -14.66 -10.44
N HIS A 143 -0.03 -14.02 -10.24
CA HIS A 143 0.48 -13.67 -8.91
C HIS A 143 0.16 -12.20 -8.61
N PHE A 144 -0.38 -11.93 -7.45
CA PHE A 144 -0.77 -10.60 -7.03
C PHE A 144 0.17 -10.08 -5.94
N ILE A 145 0.50 -8.79 -6.04
CA ILE A 145 1.21 -8.00 -5.01
C ILE A 145 0.36 -6.75 -4.77
N TYR A 146 -0.24 -6.64 -3.58
CA TYR A 146 -1.03 -5.50 -3.16
C TYR A 146 -0.18 -4.64 -2.22
N CYS A 147 0.29 -3.52 -2.73
CA CYS A 147 1.10 -2.55 -1.99
C CYS A 147 0.21 -1.44 -1.45
N GLY A 148 0.42 -1.00 -0.22
CA GLY A 148 -0.27 0.19 0.20
C GLY A 148 -0.56 0.33 1.68
N ASN A 149 -1.35 1.36 1.97
CA ASN A 149 -1.86 1.65 3.29
C ASN A 149 -3.14 0.84 3.54
N TRP A 150 -3.05 -0.12 4.44
CA TRP A 150 -4.15 -1.00 4.83
C TRP A 150 -4.92 -0.48 6.04
N ALA A 151 -4.51 0.66 6.60
CA ALA A 151 -5.14 1.34 7.73
C ALA A 151 -5.45 0.40 8.93
N MET A 152 -4.70 -0.69 9.08
CA MET A 152 -4.76 -1.61 10.21
C MET A 152 -3.42 -2.31 10.42
N ALA A 153 -3.15 -2.71 11.67
CA ALA A 153 -2.00 -3.49 12.07
C ALA A 153 -2.40 -4.95 12.34
N HIS A 154 -1.49 -5.92 12.10
CA HIS A 154 -1.81 -7.34 12.16
C HIS A 154 -1.60 -7.94 13.56
N THR A 155 -0.45 -7.69 14.15
CA THR A 155 -0.03 -8.34 15.40
C THR A 155 0.52 -7.34 16.40
N ASN A 156 0.71 -7.81 17.64
CA ASN A 156 1.33 -7.00 18.70
C ASN A 156 2.73 -6.47 18.35
N LYS A 157 3.42 -7.08 17.38
CA LYS A 157 4.71 -6.58 16.88
C LYS A 157 4.58 -5.36 15.98
N ASP A 158 3.38 -5.11 15.48
CA ASP A 158 3.10 -4.09 14.50
C ASP A 158 2.56 -2.79 15.12
N VAL A 159 2.43 -2.75 16.46
CA VAL A 159 1.99 -1.58 17.24
C VAL A 159 2.88 -1.43 18.46
N GLU A 160 3.51 -0.28 18.60
CA GLU A 160 4.26 0.10 19.79
C GLU A 160 3.29 0.25 20.98
N ASN A 161 3.68 -0.18 22.16
CA ASN A 161 2.83 -0.16 23.36
C ASN A 161 1.41 -0.74 23.12
N TRP A 162 1.30 -1.77 22.31
CA TRP A 162 0.06 -2.35 21.80
C TRP A 162 -1.06 -2.56 22.83
N ARG A 163 -0.71 -2.72 24.12
CA ARG A 163 -1.70 -2.92 25.20
C ARG A 163 -2.57 -1.68 25.42
N ASP A 164 -2.06 -0.51 25.12
CA ASP A 164 -2.75 0.75 25.26
C ASP A 164 -3.67 1.05 24.07
N HIS A 165 -3.54 0.24 22.99
CA HIS A 165 -4.21 0.42 21.70
C HIS A 165 -5.19 -0.70 21.33
N ILE A 166 -5.52 -1.61 22.25
CA ILE A 166 -6.38 -2.79 21.95
C ILE A 166 -7.81 -2.44 21.52
N ASP A 167 -8.27 -1.25 21.85
CA ASP A 167 -9.60 -0.74 21.52
C ASP A 167 -9.56 0.34 20.44
N ASP A 168 -8.38 0.61 19.86
CA ASP A 168 -8.23 1.63 18.82
C ASP A 168 -8.53 1.07 17.43
N ALA A 169 -9.23 1.88 16.60
CA ALA A 169 -9.47 1.57 15.20
C ALA A 169 -8.13 1.38 14.45
N GLY A 170 -8.04 0.31 13.68
CA GLY A 170 -6.79 -0.13 13.04
C GLY A 170 -6.08 -1.26 13.80
N PHE A 171 -6.48 -1.54 15.07
CA PHE A 171 -5.94 -2.65 15.83
C PHE A 171 -7.02 -3.43 16.59
N LEU A 172 -8.28 -3.25 16.22
CA LEU A 172 -9.41 -3.97 16.82
C LEU A 172 -9.28 -5.49 16.57
N PRO A 173 -9.77 -6.33 17.49
CA PRO A 173 -9.65 -7.79 17.37
C PRO A 173 -10.19 -8.36 16.05
N HIS A 174 -11.27 -7.81 15.50
CA HIS A 174 -11.82 -8.25 14.23
C HIS A 174 -10.95 -7.85 13.02
N GLU A 175 -10.24 -6.70 13.08
CA GLU A 175 -9.30 -6.26 12.06
C GLU A 175 -8.05 -7.16 12.03
N GLN A 176 -7.49 -7.46 13.21
CA GLN A 176 -6.41 -8.42 13.35
C GLN A 176 -6.81 -9.81 12.84
N GLN A 177 -8.03 -10.26 13.18
CA GLN A 177 -8.58 -11.54 12.70
C GLN A 177 -8.75 -11.56 11.19
N TRP A 178 -9.17 -10.47 10.58
CA TRP A 178 -9.30 -10.35 9.13
C TRP A 178 -7.95 -10.58 8.42
N LEU A 179 -6.90 -9.88 8.83
CA LEU A 179 -5.54 -10.10 8.30
C LEU A 179 -5.04 -11.52 8.56
N GLN A 180 -5.32 -12.07 9.75
CA GLN A 180 -4.97 -13.43 10.10
C GLN A 180 -5.64 -14.47 9.17
N GLN A 181 -6.91 -14.26 8.82
CA GLN A 181 -7.63 -15.12 7.88
C GLN A 181 -7.05 -14.99 6.47
N LEU A 182 -6.76 -13.75 6.02
CA LEU A 182 -6.14 -13.49 4.73
C LEU A 182 -4.84 -14.29 4.57
N PHE A 183 -3.99 -14.27 5.59
CA PHE A 183 -2.67 -14.93 5.54
C PHE A 183 -2.73 -16.44 5.79
N LYS A 184 -3.67 -16.94 6.58
CA LYS A 184 -3.71 -18.38 6.90
C LYS A 184 -4.68 -19.19 6.06
N GLN A 185 -5.73 -18.57 5.52
CA GLN A 185 -6.85 -19.30 4.88
C GLN A 185 -7.06 -18.93 3.42
N VAL A 186 -6.89 -17.64 3.05
CA VAL A 186 -7.19 -17.17 1.70
C VAL A 186 -6.04 -17.45 0.72
N GLY A 187 -4.80 -17.49 1.18
CA GLY A 187 -3.65 -17.81 0.34
C GLY A 187 -2.74 -16.62 0.00
N TYR A 188 -2.61 -15.70 0.94
CA TYR A 188 -1.69 -14.56 0.87
C TYR A 188 -0.64 -14.59 1.97
N CYS A 189 0.37 -13.73 1.86
CA CYS A 189 1.41 -13.54 2.86
C CYS A 189 1.73 -12.05 3.01
N ASP A 190 2.14 -11.67 4.21
CA ASP A 190 2.79 -10.39 4.47
C ASP A 190 4.26 -10.50 4.02
N ALA A 191 4.61 -9.90 2.89
CA ALA A 191 5.95 -10.00 2.32
C ALA A 191 7.01 -9.43 3.26
N PHE A 192 6.71 -8.32 3.95
CA PHE A 192 7.65 -7.71 4.87
C PHE A 192 8.08 -8.70 5.96
N ARG A 193 7.12 -9.35 6.61
CA ARG A 193 7.38 -10.28 7.71
C ARG A 193 7.96 -11.63 7.28
N LEU A 194 8.02 -11.92 5.98
CA LEU A 194 8.79 -13.08 5.48
C LEU A 194 10.30 -12.84 5.55
N ALA A 195 10.76 -11.61 5.30
CA ALA A 195 12.18 -11.26 5.24
C ALA A 195 12.67 -10.50 6.48
N ASN A 196 11.79 -9.74 7.15
CA ASN A 196 12.16 -8.88 8.28
C ASN A 196 11.27 -9.16 9.50
N GLN A 197 11.89 -9.62 10.60
CA GLN A 197 11.22 -9.94 11.86
C GLN A 197 11.54 -8.93 12.97
N ASP A 198 12.26 -7.85 12.63
CA ASP A 198 12.67 -6.85 13.61
C ASP A 198 11.46 -6.12 14.19
N LEU A 199 11.61 -5.69 15.43
CA LEU A 199 10.72 -4.73 16.06
C LEU A 199 11.03 -3.33 15.46
N ASP A 200 10.27 -2.32 15.81
CA ASP A 200 10.51 -0.92 15.42
C ASP A 200 10.47 -0.64 13.89
N GLU A 201 9.89 -1.55 13.14
CA GLU A 201 9.64 -1.39 11.70
C GLU A 201 8.26 -0.77 11.46
N TYR A 202 7.95 0.28 12.23
CA TYR A 202 6.70 1.02 12.10
C TYR A 202 6.69 1.88 10.83
N THR A 203 5.50 2.05 10.25
CA THR A 203 5.32 2.80 9.02
C THR A 203 4.47 4.04 9.20
N TRP A 204 3.73 4.18 10.29
CA TRP A 204 2.84 5.31 10.54
C TRP A 204 2.73 5.65 12.04
N TRP A 205 2.40 6.92 12.34
CA TRP A 205 2.18 7.43 13.69
C TRP A 205 0.87 8.22 13.76
N PRO A 206 0.00 7.98 14.76
CA PRO A 206 -1.28 8.67 14.93
C PRO A 206 -1.18 10.20 15.03
N SER A 207 -0.05 10.71 15.49
CA SER A 207 0.25 12.16 15.50
C SER A 207 0.43 12.78 14.12
N ASN A 208 0.44 11.98 13.04
CA ASN A 208 0.84 12.38 11.69
C ASN A 208 2.27 12.95 11.61
N GLN A 209 3.12 12.61 12.56
CA GLN A 209 4.54 12.95 12.58
C GLN A 209 5.33 11.72 12.97
N GLN A 210 6.27 11.31 12.11
CA GLN A 210 7.11 10.14 12.38
C GLN A 210 7.84 10.27 13.72
N GLU A 211 7.86 9.17 14.46
CA GLU A 211 8.53 9.07 15.77
C GLU A 211 7.93 9.95 16.89
N GLN A 212 6.72 10.48 16.70
CA GLN A 212 6.00 11.16 17.76
C GLN A 212 4.81 10.32 18.23
N GLY A 213 4.89 9.77 19.43
CA GLY A 213 3.95 8.80 19.97
C GLY A 213 4.23 7.39 19.50
N ASP A 214 3.29 6.50 19.69
CA ASP A 214 3.45 5.08 19.40
C ASP A 214 3.37 4.78 17.90
N GLY A 215 4.38 4.08 17.39
CA GLY A 215 4.47 3.70 15.99
C GLY A 215 3.61 2.50 15.64
N TRP A 216 3.03 2.52 14.43
CA TRP A 216 2.20 1.45 13.89
C TRP A 216 2.73 0.99 12.52
N ARG A 217 2.64 -0.28 12.21
CA ARG A 217 2.87 -0.79 10.86
C ARG A 217 1.54 -1.08 10.20
N THR A 218 1.09 -0.16 9.38
CA THR A 218 -0.19 -0.18 8.66
C THR A 218 -0.03 -0.29 7.16
N ASP A 219 1.20 -0.15 6.67
CA ASP A 219 1.54 -0.26 5.25
C ASP A 219 2.13 -1.64 4.98
N PHE A 220 1.55 -2.35 4.01
CA PHE A 220 1.93 -3.72 3.67
C PHE A 220 2.19 -3.87 2.18
N GLN A 221 2.99 -4.87 1.84
CA GLN A 221 2.96 -5.53 0.55
C GLN A 221 2.42 -6.95 0.78
N VAL A 222 1.14 -7.13 0.47
CA VAL A 222 0.43 -8.42 0.60
C VAL A 222 0.56 -9.18 -0.70
N ILE A 223 1.17 -10.35 -0.66
CA ILE A 223 1.52 -11.13 -1.86
C ILE A 223 0.79 -12.47 -1.92
N SER A 224 0.52 -12.95 -3.12
CA SER A 224 0.09 -14.34 -3.33
C SER A 224 1.07 -15.30 -2.66
N ALA A 225 0.57 -16.31 -1.93
CA ALA A 225 1.41 -17.25 -1.17
C ALA A 225 2.42 -18.01 -2.04
N ALA A 226 2.16 -18.13 -3.33
CA ALA A 226 3.09 -18.72 -4.30
C ALA A 226 4.42 -17.92 -4.43
N LEU A 227 4.38 -16.61 -4.13
CA LEU A 227 5.57 -15.74 -4.17
C LEU A 227 6.37 -15.72 -2.86
N ARG A 228 5.95 -16.42 -1.81
CA ARG A 228 6.57 -16.36 -0.49
C ARG A 228 8.08 -16.63 -0.48
N HIS A 229 8.55 -17.52 -1.33
CA HIS A 229 9.95 -17.89 -1.45
C HIS A 229 10.76 -16.96 -2.36
N LYS A 230 10.10 -15.96 -2.95
CA LYS A 230 10.70 -14.95 -3.82
C LYS A 230 11.06 -13.67 -3.06
N VAL A 231 10.65 -13.53 -1.81
CA VAL A 231 10.99 -12.35 -0.98
C VAL A 231 12.41 -12.52 -0.45
N GLU A 232 13.30 -11.59 -0.79
CA GLU A 232 14.70 -11.62 -0.39
C GLU A 232 15.05 -10.64 0.72
N TYR A 233 14.47 -9.44 0.66
CA TYR A 233 14.80 -8.35 1.58
C TYR A 233 13.57 -7.47 1.84
N ALA A 234 13.45 -6.95 3.05
CA ALA A 234 12.41 -6.01 3.43
C ALA A 234 12.91 -5.02 4.50
N THR A 235 12.62 -3.74 4.32
CA THR A 235 12.95 -2.68 5.27
C THR A 235 11.99 -1.51 5.18
N THR A 236 11.96 -0.66 6.21
CA THR A 236 11.39 0.68 6.16
C THR A 236 12.50 1.73 6.03
N TYR A 237 12.26 2.77 5.21
CA TYR A 237 13.23 3.86 5.08
C TYR A 237 13.06 4.88 6.22
N LYS A 238 14.13 5.09 6.99
CA LYS A 238 14.11 5.85 8.25
C LYS A 238 14.89 7.17 8.21
N THR A 239 15.61 7.46 7.10
CA THR A 239 16.56 8.57 7.07
C THR A 239 15.90 9.94 6.85
N LYS A 240 14.81 9.99 6.07
CA LYS A 240 14.12 11.24 5.72
C LYS A 240 12.62 11.02 5.65
N ALA A 241 11.84 11.91 6.22
CA ALA A 241 10.40 11.87 6.18
C ALA A 241 9.83 12.64 4.98
N PHE A 242 9.05 11.97 4.14
CA PHE A 242 8.31 12.59 3.03
C PHE A 242 6.85 12.85 3.40
N SER A 243 6.30 12.05 4.32
CA SER A 243 4.94 12.11 4.85
C SER A 243 4.92 11.65 6.31
N SER A 244 3.75 11.45 6.90
CA SER A 244 3.62 10.76 8.20
C SER A 244 3.93 9.27 8.12
N HIS A 245 3.98 8.70 6.90
CA HIS A 245 4.35 7.30 6.67
C HIS A 245 5.81 7.15 6.26
N ARG A 246 6.37 5.98 6.51
CA ARG A 246 7.68 5.55 6.02
C ARG A 246 7.55 4.71 4.75
N PRO A 247 8.42 4.90 3.76
CA PRO A 247 8.51 3.99 2.63
C PRO A 247 8.80 2.55 3.06
N VAL A 248 8.03 1.61 2.51
CA VAL A 248 8.27 0.16 2.63
C VAL A 248 8.97 -0.30 1.37
N ILE A 249 10.16 -0.88 1.51
CA ILE A 249 11.01 -1.35 0.41
C ILE A 249 11.12 -2.86 0.52
N ILE A 250 10.76 -3.58 -0.56
CA ILE A 250 10.90 -5.03 -0.62
C ILE A 250 11.58 -5.43 -1.92
N ASP A 251 12.59 -6.30 -1.82
CA ASP A 251 13.26 -6.91 -2.95
C ASP A 251 12.77 -8.35 -3.15
N TYR A 252 12.46 -8.67 -4.41
CA TYR A 252 11.96 -9.96 -4.83
C TYR A 252 12.91 -10.61 -5.83
N ASP A 253 13.18 -11.92 -5.69
CA ASP A 253 13.82 -12.76 -6.72
C ASP A 253 12.86 -12.99 -7.89
N ILE A 254 12.51 -11.92 -8.57
CA ILE A 254 11.69 -11.89 -9.78
C ILE A 254 12.45 -11.06 -10.80
N ASP A 255 12.63 -11.61 -11.98
CA ASP A 255 13.24 -10.88 -13.09
C ASP A 255 12.23 -9.85 -13.63
N ALA A 256 12.54 -8.58 -13.44
CA ALA A 256 11.68 -7.48 -13.83
C ALA A 256 11.56 -7.34 -15.37
N GLU A 257 12.53 -7.83 -16.15
CA GLU A 257 12.45 -7.82 -17.62
C GLU A 257 11.45 -8.86 -18.15
N HIS A 258 11.03 -9.81 -17.30
CA HIS A 258 10.12 -10.91 -17.64
C HIS A 258 8.80 -10.87 -16.84
N LEU A 259 8.38 -9.68 -16.40
CA LEU A 259 7.12 -9.44 -15.69
C LEU A 259 5.86 -9.78 -16.49
#